data_772b2c85470dda90dcfa0a4d9f745c21
#
_entry.id   772b2c85470dda90dcfa0a4d9f745c21
#
_cell.length_a   1.000
_cell.length_b   1.000
_cell.length_c   1.000
_cell.angle_alpha   90.00
_cell.angle_beta   90.00
_cell.angle_gamma   90.00
#
_symmetry.space_group_name_H-M   'P 1'
#
loop_
_entity.id
_entity.type
_entity.pdbx_description
1 polymer ?
#
loop_
_entity_poly.entity_id
_entity_poly.type
_entity_poly.pdbx_seq_one_letter_code
_entity_poly.pdbx_strand_id
1 'polypeptide(L)'
;MKRKIILFFTAIITILMLTACSGGVDNAKQGKYYLNGDTSKPYIVIGENNTMGFYDVDFSEMEKVIYEDTTIGFTDASREQEGSAALNEKEKQEIRDKIDLDSQFLDKMNEYTIKKEDGALGLYIPVNNTELFMYVQYYPSNDNIVFNKFTYKLKE
;
A
#
# COMPACT_ATOMS: atom_id res chain seq x y z
N MET A 1 -0.82 1.94 56.73
CA MET A 1 0.11 1.77 55.59
C MET A 1 -0.31 0.68 54.60
N LYS A 2 -0.79 -0.48 55.03
CA LYS A 2 -1.16 -1.60 54.12
C LYS A 2 -2.29 -1.27 53.11
N ARG A 3 -3.29 -0.48 53.46
CA ARG A 3 -4.42 -0.10 52.57
C ARG A 3 -4.01 0.83 51.41
N LYS A 4 -3.04 1.70 51.59
CA LYS A 4 -2.57 2.63 50.55
C LYS A 4 -1.72 1.93 49.47
N ILE A 5 -1.00 0.87 49.87
CA ILE A 5 -0.19 0.09 48.94
C ILE A 5 -1.07 -0.76 48.01
N ILE A 6 -2.18 -1.32 48.54
CA ILE A 6 -3.12 -2.11 47.74
C ILE A 6 -3.83 -1.23 46.70
N LEU A 7 -4.22 -0.01 47.04
CA LEU A 7 -4.83 0.95 46.12
C LEU A 7 -3.85 1.41 45.02
N PHE A 8 -2.57 1.53 45.34
CA PHE A 8 -1.54 1.86 44.36
C PHE A 8 -1.28 0.72 43.34
N PHE A 9 -1.25 -0.52 43.85
CA PHE A 9 -1.09 -1.69 43.00
C PHE A 9 -2.31 -1.93 42.09
N THR A 10 -3.52 -1.70 42.58
CA THR A 10 -4.75 -1.82 41.79
C THR A 10 -4.80 -0.76 40.69
N ALA A 11 -4.37 0.47 40.98
CA ALA A 11 -4.31 1.55 39.98
C ALA A 11 -3.27 1.26 38.87
N ILE A 12 -2.10 0.69 39.21
CA ILE A 12 -1.08 0.34 38.24
C ILE A 12 -1.54 -0.83 37.35
N ILE A 13 -2.20 -1.83 37.92
CA ILE A 13 -2.74 -2.96 37.12
C ILE A 13 -3.87 -2.49 36.21
N THR A 14 -4.71 -1.56 36.66
CA THR A 14 -5.79 -0.99 35.83
C THR A 14 -5.24 -0.14 34.68
N ILE A 15 -4.16 0.61 34.91
CA ILE A 15 -3.48 1.40 33.86
C ILE A 15 -2.81 0.45 32.85
N LEU A 16 -2.19 -0.65 33.30
CA LEU A 16 -1.59 -1.65 32.40
C LEU A 16 -2.65 -2.40 31.56
N MET A 17 -3.84 -2.63 32.11
CA MET A 17 -4.93 -3.26 31.33
C MET A 17 -5.62 -2.29 30.36
N LEU A 18 -5.63 -0.98 30.64
CA LEU A 18 -6.17 0.02 29.72
C LEU A 18 -5.25 0.29 28.52
N THR A 19 -3.93 0.07 28.68
CA THR A 19 -2.99 0.17 27.55
C THR A 19 -2.97 -1.08 26.68
N ALA A 20 -3.48 -2.22 27.16
CA ALA A 20 -3.56 -3.46 26.38
C ALA A 20 -4.80 -3.58 25.49
N CYS A 21 -5.80 -2.68 25.64
CA CYS A 21 -7.05 -2.72 24.87
C CYS A 21 -7.18 -1.66 23.76
N SER A 22 -6.18 -0.81 23.55
CA SER A 22 -6.18 0.14 22.42
C SER A 22 -5.15 -0.21 21.34
N GLY A 23 -4.75 -1.46 21.24
CA GLY A 23 -3.89 -1.94 20.16
C GLY A 23 -4.64 -2.06 18.85
N GLY A 24 -5.10 -0.94 18.31
CA GLY A 24 -5.35 -0.88 16.87
C GLY A 24 -4.05 -1.25 16.16
N VAL A 25 -4.09 -2.20 15.23
CA VAL A 25 -2.92 -2.54 14.43
C VAL A 25 -2.55 -1.28 13.65
N ASP A 26 -1.43 -0.67 14.01
CA ASP A 26 -0.95 0.57 13.39
C ASP A 26 0.00 0.30 12.21
N ASN A 27 0.41 -0.96 12.03
CA ASN A 27 1.34 -1.39 10.99
C ASN A 27 0.91 -2.73 10.38
N ALA A 28 1.23 -2.93 9.11
CA ALA A 28 1.10 -4.24 8.47
C ALA A 28 2.12 -5.22 9.08
N LYS A 29 1.71 -6.47 9.26
CA LYS A 29 2.58 -7.52 9.80
C LYS A 29 3.69 -7.83 8.79
N GLN A 30 4.93 -7.86 9.27
CA GLN A 30 6.08 -8.19 8.43
C GLN A 30 6.03 -9.65 7.97
N GLY A 31 6.49 -9.89 6.75
CA GLY A 31 6.57 -11.24 6.20
C GLY A 31 6.34 -11.31 4.70
N LYS A 32 6.25 -12.53 4.18
CA LYS A 32 5.98 -12.82 2.77
C LYS A 32 4.53 -13.21 2.57
N TYR A 33 3.88 -12.50 1.69
CA TYR A 33 2.47 -12.68 1.34
C TYR A 33 2.37 -13.23 -0.08
N TYR A 34 1.95 -14.46 -0.22
CA TYR A 34 1.87 -15.16 -1.50
C TYR A 34 0.48 -15.10 -2.11
N LEU A 35 0.40 -14.97 -3.43
CA LEU A 35 -0.87 -14.93 -4.17
C LEU A 35 -1.70 -16.19 -3.84
N ASN A 36 -2.88 -15.98 -3.27
CA ASN A 36 -3.76 -17.03 -2.76
C ASN A 36 -3.10 -18.01 -1.75
N GLY A 37 -1.94 -17.65 -1.18
CA GLY A 37 -1.17 -18.48 -0.27
C GLY A 37 -0.34 -19.58 -0.95
N ASP A 38 -0.19 -19.56 -2.26
CA ASP A 38 0.62 -20.50 -3.04
C ASP A 38 2.07 -19.98 -3.17
N THR A 39 3.03 -20.64 -2.54
CA THR A 39 4.44 -20.22 -2.51
C THR A 39 5.16 -20.31 -3.86
N SER A 40 4.54 -20.91 -4.89
CA SER A 40 5.05 -20.92 -6.26
C SER A 40 4.55 -19.75 -7.12
N LYS A 41 3.76 -18.84 -6.53
CA LYS A 41 3.13 -17.69 -7.19
C LYS A 41 3.84 -16.39 -6.82
N PRO A 42 3.51 -15.29 -7.52
CA PRO A 42 3.95 -13.95 -7.15
C PRO A 42 3.71 -13.65 -5.66
N TYR A 43 4.60 -12.87 -5.06
CA TYR A 43 4.47 -12.53 -3.65
C TYR A 43 4.86 -11.07 -3.36
N ILE A 44 4.33 -10.57 -2.25
CA ILE A 44 4.62 -9.26 -1.69
C ILE A 44 5.36 -9.44 -0.38
N VAL A 45 6.39 -8.65 -0.12
CA VAL A 45 7.11 -8.63 1.16
C VAL A 45 6.78 -7.35 1.90
N ILE A 46 6.34 -7.46 3.15
CA ILE A 46 6.33 -6.35 4.10
C ILE A 46 7.60 -6.46 4.93
N GLY A 47 8.45 -5.45 4.82
CA GLY A 47 9.71 -5.35 5.54
C GLY A 47 9.63 -4.45 6.77
N GLU A 48 10.79 -4.19 7.36
CA GLU A 48 10.96 -3.23 8.44
C GLU A 48 10.79 -1.78 7.93
N ASN A 49 10.56 -0.85 8.86
CA ASN A 49 10.51 0.59 8.58
C ASN A 49 9.52 0.99 7.48
N ASN A 50 8.35 0.33 7.44
CA ASN A 50 7.31 0.59 6.45
C ASN A 50 7.83 0.45 5.00
N THR A 51 8.52 -0.63 4.72
CA THR A 51 8.97 -0.96 3.37
C THR A 51 8.18 -2.13 2.79
N MET A 52 7.96 -2.09 1.47
CA MET A 52 7.25 -3.13 0.72
C MET A 52 7.97 -3.44 -0.58
N GLY A 53 8.03 -4.73 -0.93
CA GLY A 53 8.58 -5.20 -2.20
C GLY A 53 7.63 -6.15 -2.91
N PHE A 54 7.71 -6.14 -4.25
CA PHE A 54 6.89 -6.96 -5.15
C PHE A 54 7.81 -7.89 -5.94
N TYR A 55 7.48 -9.18 -5.97
CA TYR A 55 8.29 -10.22 -6.59
C TYR A 55 7.44 -11.06 -7.54
N ASP A 56 7.88 -11.20 -8.76
CA ASP A 56 7.15 -11.87 -9.86
C ASP A 56 5.74 -11.31 -10.11
N VAL A 57 5.49 -10.06 -9.71
CA VAL A 57 4.22 -9.36 -9.94
C VAL A 57 4.24 -8.71 -11.32
N ASP A 58 3.17 -8.90 -12.10
CA ASP A 58 2.96 -8.25 -13.39
C ASP A 58 2.23 -6.92 -13.20
N PHE A 59 2.88 -5.82 -13.56
CA PHE A 59 2.32 -4.47 -13.48
C PHE A 59 1.70 -3.97 -14.80
N SER A 60 1.77 -4.72 -15.89
CA SER A 60 1.39 -4.27 -17.24
C SER A 60 -0.04 -3.72 -17.33
N GLU A 61 -1.01 -4.39 -16.72
CA GLU A 61 -2.41 -3.91 -16.69
C GLU A 61 -2.56 -2.64 -15.86
N MET A 62 -1.81 -2.51 -14.78
CA MET A 62 -1.83 -1.31 -13.93
C MET A 62 -1.17 -0.13 -14.64
N GLU A 63 -0.05 -0.34 -15.30
CA GLU A 63 0.60 0.67 -16.12
C GLU A 63 -0.36 1.19 -17.19
N LYS A 64 -1.04 0.29 -17.90
CA LYS A 64 -2.02 0.66 -18.91
C LYS A 64 -3.13 1.55 -18.34
N VAL A 65 -3.72 1.21 -17.19
CA VAL A 65 -4.75 2.03 -16.54
C VAL A 65 -4.20 3.40 -16.14
N ILE A 66 -3.00 3.46 -15.61
CA ILE A 66 -2.36 4.72 -15.22
C ILE A 66 -2.09 5.61 -16.42
N TYR A 67 -1.58 5.09 -17.53
CA TYR A 67 -1.33 5.88 -18.73
C TYR A 67 -2.61 6.33 -19.43
N GLU A 68 -3.43 5.34 -19.84
CA GLU A 68 -4.53 5.56 -20.78
C GLU A 68 -5.68 6.30 -20.08
N ASP A 69 -6.13 5.78 -18.93
CA ASP A 69 -7.34 6.26 -18.31
C ASP A 69 -7.09 7.45 -17.37
N THR A 70 -6.00 7.41 -16.60
CA THR A 70 -5.79 8.43 -15.56
C THR A 70 -5.00 9.63 -16.08
N THR A 71 -3.86 9.41 -16.73
CA THR A 71 -2.97 10.52 -17.08
C THR A 71 -3.29 11.11 -18.46
N ILE A 72 -3.34 10.26 -19.50
CA ILE A 72 -3.60 10.72 -20.86
C ILE A 72 -5.04 11.20 -20.99
N GLY A 73 -6.00 10.37 -20.53
CA GLY A 73 -7.42 10.70 -20.64
C GLY A 73 -7.79 11.99 -19.89
N PHE A 74 -7.26 12.17 -18.67
CA PHE A 74 -7.49 13.39 -17.89
C PHE A 74 -6.85 14.62 -18.54
N THR A 75 -5.64 14.49 -19.08
CA THR A 75 -4.94 15.60 -19.75
C THR A 75 -5.66 15.98 -21.04
N ASP A 76 -6.09 15.01 -21.86
CA ASP A 76 -6.85 15.28 -23.10
C ASP A 76 -8.19 15.97 -22.79
N ALA A 77 -8.93 15.50 -21.77
CA ALA A 77 -10.18 16.12 -21.35
C ALA A 77 -10.00 17.56 -20.84
N SER A 78 -8.92 17.84 -20.12
CA SER A 78 -8.59 19.20 -19.64
C SER A 78 -8.24 20.14 -20.80
N ARG A 79 -7.44 19.65 -21.76
CA ARG A 79 -7.09 20.44 -22.97
C ARG A 79 -8.32 20.75 -23.82
N GLU A 80 -9.24 19.80 -23.97
CA GLU A 80 -10.49 20.01 -24.71
C GLU A 80 -11.35 21.11 -24.06
N GLN A 81 -11.46 21.11 -22.73
CA GLN A 81 -12.17 22.16 -21.99
C GLN A 81 -11.54 23.54 -22.17
N GLU A 82 -10.24 23.62 -22.33
CA GLU A 82 -9.49 24.85 -22.59
C GLU A 82 -9.47 25.26 -24.09
N GLY A 83 -10.09 24.47 -24.97
CA GLY A 83 -10.09 24.69 -26.42
C GLY A 83 -8.75 24.38 -27.10
N SER A 84 -7.90 23.60 -26.43
CA SER A 84 -6.60 23.16 -26.94
C SER A 84 -6.70 21.81 -27.65
N ALA A 85 -5.75 21.52 -28.55
CA ALA A 85 -5.68 20.22 -29.19
C ALA A 85 -5.33 19.11 -28.19
N ALA A 86 -5.89 17.91 -28.38
CA ALA A 86 -5.52 16.72 -27.64
C ALA A 86 -4.01 16.41 -27.75
N LEU A 87 -3.50 15.59 -26.82
CA LEU A 87 -2.09 15.15 -26.82
C LEU A 87 -1.76 14.44 -28.14
N ASN A 88 -0.64 14.81 -28.76
CA ASN A 88 -0.10 14.05 -29.89
C ASN A 88 0.67 12.79 -29.40
N GLU A 89 0.99 11.89 -30.34
CA GLU A 89 1.62 10.61 -29.98
C GLU A 89 2.99 10.75 -29.29
N LYS A 90 3.74 11.82 -29.60
CA LYS A 90 5.00 12.09 -28.92
C LYS A 90 4.78 12.50 -27.46
N GLU A 91 3.82 13.38 -27.19
CA GLU A 91 3.46 13.80 -25.82
C GLU A 91 2.92 12.62 -25.00
N LYS A 92 2.10 11.74 -25.62
CA LYS A 92 1.62 10.52 -25.00
C LYS A 92 2.77 9.57 -24.66
N GLN A 93 3.73 9.42 -25.55
CA GLN A 93 4.91 8.58 -25.31
C GLN A 93 5.77 9.15 -24.17
N GLU A 94 5.97 10.46 -24.11
CA GLU A 94 6.70 11.10 -22.99
C GLU A 94 6.02 10.88 -21.62
N ILE A 95 4.69 10.73 -21.59
CA ILE A 95 3.96 10.37 -20.38
C ILE A 95 4.21 8.90 -20.04
N ARG A 96 4.14 7.99 -21.01
CA ARG A 96 4.40 6.57 -20.80
C ARG A 96 5.82 6.33 -20.27
N ASP A 97 6.80 7.00 -20.84
CA ASP A 97 8.21 6.85 -20.46
C ASP A 97 8.52 7.31 -19.02
N LYS A 98 7.61 8.08 -18.40
CA LYS A 98 7.75 8.49 -16.98
C LYS A 98 7.25 7.45 -15.98
N ILE A 99 6.45 6.51 -16.45
CA ILE A 99 5.79 5.50 -15.61
C ILE A 99 6.33 4.14 -16.04
N ASP A 100 7.27 3.63 -15.29
CA ASP A 100 7.87 2.31 -15.45
C ASP A 100 7.79 1.63 -14.07
N LEU A 101 6.66 0.94 -13.82
CA LEU A 101 6.40 0.31 -12.53
C LEU A 101 7.30 -0.89 -12.30
N ASP A 102 7.60 -1.65 -13.35
CA ASP A 102 8.50 -2.78 -13.25
C ASP A 102 9.88 -2.32 -12.80
N SER A 103 10.44 -1.31 -13.45
CA SER A 103 11.75 -0.77 -13.09
C SER A 103 11.78 -0.15 -11.70
N GLN A 104 10.67 0.42 -11.24
CA GLN A 104 10.59 1.04 -9.93
C GLN A 104 10.36 0.01 -8.81
N PHE A 105 9.45 -0.94 -8.99
CA PHE A 105 8.91 -1.75 -7.90
C PHE A 105 9.32 -3.21 -7.91
N LEU A 106 9.60 -3.80 -9.08
CA LEU A 106 9.92 -5.22 -9.16
C LEU A 106 11.26 -5.51 -8.50
N ASP A 107 11.27 -6.49 -7.61
CA ASP A 107 12.45 -6.94 -6.84
C ASP A 107 13.12 -5.83 -6.00
N LYS A 108 12.38 -4.78 -5.65
CA LYS A 108 12.86 -3.66 -4.85
C LYS A 108 11.96 -3.39 -3.66
N MET A 109 12.58 -3.01 -2.55
CA MET A 109 11.85 -2.53 -1.37
C MET A 109 11.62 -1.01 -1.48
N ASN A 110 10.37 -0.59 -1.36
CA ASN A 110 9.96 0.80 -1.42
C ASN A 110 9.29 1.22 -0.11
N GLU A 111 9.52 2.44 0.31
CA GLU A 111 8.84 3.00 1.48
C GLU A 111 7.37 3.27 1.18
N TYR A 112 6.51 3.02 2.17
CA TYR A 112 5.09 3.35 2.09
C TYR A 112 4.62 4.18 3.29
N THR A 113 3.56 4.93 3.09
CA THR A 113 2.82 5.60 4.16
C THR A 113 1.54 4.84 4.48
N ILE A 114 1.10 4.94 5.74
CA ILE A 114 -0.08 4.22 6.23
C ILE A 114 -1.21 5.20 6.45
N LYS A 115 -2.42 4.84 5.99
CA LYS A 115 -3.67 5.50 6.40
C LYS A 115 -4.60 4.44 6.97
N LYS A 116 -5.22 4.75 8.11
CA LYS A 116 -6.25 3.89 8.70
C LYS A 116 -7.53 4.01 7.89
N GLU A 117 -8.12 2.86 7.58
CA GLU A 117 -9.39 2.72 6.89
C GLU A 117 -10.33 1.86 7.74
N ASP A 118 -11.60 1.77 7.37
CA ASP A 118 -12.56 0.95 8.10
C ASP A 118 -12.21 -0.55 7.95
N GLY A 119 -11.72 -1.15 9.03
CA GLY A 119 -11.30 -2.56 9.07
C GLY A 119 -10.01 -2.92 8.33
N ALA A 120 -9.28 -1.94 7.79
CA ALA A 120 -8.06 -2.14 7.00
C ALA A 120 -7.01 -1.05 7.24
N LEU A 121 -5.81 -1.25 6.70
CA LEU A 121 -4.79 -0.22 6.52
C LEU A 121 -4.56 0.00 5.03
N GLY A 122 -4.66 1.23 4.57
CA GLY A 122 -4.21 1.65 3.26
C GLY A 122 -2.71 1.91 3.28
N LEU A 123 -1.94 1.21 2.45
CA LEU A 123 -0.50 1.35 2.29
C LEU A 123 -0.25 2.06 0.95
N TYR A 124 0.35 3.24 0.98
CA TYR A 124 0.52 4.12 -0.18
C TYR A 124 2.00 4.25 -0.52
N ILE A 125 2.39 3.79 -1.69
CA ILE A 125 3.75 3.86 -2.20
C ILE A 125 3.80 4.91 -3.32
N PRO A 126 4.65 5.95 -3.23
CA PRO A 126 4.73 6.98 -4.28
C PRO A 126 5.26 6.39 -5.58
N VAL A 127 4.65 6.76 -6.69
CA VAL A 127 5.15 6.45 -8.03
C VAL A 127 6.10 7.57 -8.46
N ASN A 128 7.36 7.25 -8.71
CA ASN A 128 8.40 8.22 -9.02
C ASN A 128 8.02 9.15 -10.19
N ASN A 129 8.40 10.42 -10.05
CA ASN A 129 8.16 11.48 -11.02
C ASN A 129 6.68 11.77 -11.35
N THR A 130 5.77 11.33 -10.49
CA THR A 130 4.32 11.60 -10.61
C THR A 130 3.75 12.02 -9.26
N GLU A 131 2.49 12.48 -9.25
CA GLU A 131 1.70 12.70 -8.03
C GLU A 131 0.87 11.47 -7.64
N LEU A 132 1.10 10.34 -8.32
CA LEU A 132 0.34 9.11 -8.12
C LEU A 132 0.94 8.26 -7.01
N PHE A 133 0.08 7.42 -6.44
CA PHE A 133 0.47 6.44 -5.44
C PHE A 133 -0.04 5.07 -5.86
N MET A 134 0.82 4.07 -5.74
CA MET A 134 0.37 2.68 -5.73
C MET A 134 -0.32 2.41 -4.39
N TYR A 135 -1.51 1.84 -4.45
CA TYR A 135 -2.33 1.55 -3.28
C TYR A 135 -2.41 0.05 -3.03
N VAL A 136 -2.08 -0.33 -1.81
CA VAL A 136 -2.16 -1.70 -1.33
C VAL A 136 -2.99 -1.71 -0.04
N GLN A 137 -3.94 -2.62 0.08
CA GLN A 137 -4.80 -2.73 1.24
C GLN A 137 -4.39 -3.92 2.11
N TYR A 138 -4.13 -3.66 3.39
CA TYR A 138 -3.82 -4.70 4.37
C TYR A 138 -4.97 -4.88 5.36
N TYR A 139 -5.37 -6.11 5.60
CA TYR A 139 -6.43 -6.49 6.52
C TYR A 139 -5.85 -7.15 7.78
N PRO A 140 -5.79 -6.43 8.92
CA PRO A 140 -5.23 -6.96 10.16
C PRO A 140 -5.98 -8.16 10.73
N SER A 141 -7.27 -8.31 10.42
CA SER A 141 -8.12 -9.38 10.95
C SER A 141 -7.71 -10.79 10.51
N ASN A 142 -7.00 -10.91 9.39
CA ASN A 142 -6.62 -12.20 8.80
C ASN A 142 -5.22 -12.19 8.17
N ASP A 143 -4.43 -11.13 8.43
CA ASP A 143 -3.10 -10.94 7.85
C ASP A 143 -3.07 -11.13 6.32
N ASN A 144 -4.03 -10.53 5.61
CA ASN A 144 -4.09 -10.57 4.16
C ASN A 144 -3.77 -9.20 3.55
N ILE A 145 -3.18 -9.24 2.36
CA ILE A 145 -2.99 -8.09 1.49
C ILE A 145 -3.93 -8.24 0.29
N VAL A 146 -4.60 -7.14 -0.09
CA VAL A 146 -5.28 -7.02 -1.38
C VAL A 146 -4.56 -6.01 -2.22
N PHE A 147 -4.12 -6.45 -3.39
CA PHE A 147 -3.42 -5.63 -4.37
C PHE A 147 -3.89 -6.00 -5.78
N ASN A 148 -4.24 -5.01 -6.59
CA ASN A 148 -4.74 -5.18 -7.97
C ASN A 148 -5.84 -6.26 -8.09
N LYS A 149 -6.84 -6.24 -7.18
CA LYS A 149 -7.96 -7.21 -7.09
C LYS A 149 -7.56 -8.63 -6.64
N PHE A 150 -6.29 -8.90 -6.41
CA PHE A 150 -5.80 -10.19 -5.94
C PHE A 150 -5.54 -10.20 -4.44
N THR A 151 -5.76 -11.34 -3.81
CA THR A 151 -5.49 -11.55 -2.38
C THR A 151 -4.18 -12.29 -2.19
N TYR A 152 -3.30 -11.71 -1.38
CA TYR A 152 -2.05 -12.31 -0.95
C TYR A 152 -2.13 -12.66 0.53
N LYS A 153 -1.72 -13.87 0.90
CA LYS A 153 -1.81 -14.42 2.26
C LYS A 153 -0.44 -14.60 2.85
N LEU A 154 -0.31 -14.17 4.12
CA LEU A 154 0.91 -14.40 4.89
C LEU A 154 1.21 -15.89 4.98
N LYS A 155 2.47 -16.26 4.77
CA LYS A 155 3.01 -17.59 5.04
C LYS A 155 4.21 -17.46 5.99
N GLU A 156 4.13 -18.21 7.06
CA GLU A 156 5.21 -18.40 8.03
C GLU A 156 6.27 -19.39 7.53
#